data_22bb2e447f4ffb810a52a18e6a2a9306
#
_entry.id   22bb2e447f4ffb810a52a18e6a2a9306
#
_cell.length_a   1.000
_cell.length_b   1.000
_cell.length_c   1.000
_cell.angle_alpha   90.00
_cell.angle_beta   90.00
_cell.angle_gamma   90.00
#
_symmetry.space_group_name_H-M   'P 1'
#
loop_
_entity.id
_entity.type
_entity.pdbx_description
1 polymer ?
#
loop_
_entity_poly.entity_id
_entity_poly.type
_entity_poly.pdbx_seq_one_letter_code
_entity_poly.pdbx_strand_id
1 'polypeptide(L)'
;MEYDVVIVGGGPSGLATAIKFAQLNKENNTNYSICLLEKGSEIGAHILSGNVFQPNALDELIPNWKELNAPLNVPVKKDKIFYFLKNMGIPVPPFVMPAMNNHGNYIISLGNLCRWLGEQAEQLGVEIFPGFPASKLLYENDKVIGVQTGDMGISENGELKPANEPGINIKAKLTILGEGCRGHLGKEVINKYNLSEDKDPQHYGIGFKEVWKIDPKLHEEGLVIHTNGWPTPDIAAGSYFYHGENNEAYIGFVIPLDYQNPHLSPFDEFQRWKQHPVIKKYLTNGERLSYGARALIKGGLQSLPKMDFPGGLLIGCNAGTLVFSKIKGSHTAMKSGELAGKHAFDKIHNNIETSFDSVIKESWIYNELYKSRNFGPIFHKFGALLGACLLYTSPSPRDTNP
;
A
#
# COMPACT_ATOMS: atom_id res chain seq x y z
N MET A 1 -0.88 25.24 -15.61
CA MET A 1 -0.15 25.44 -14.34
C MET A 1 1.22 24.84 -14.47
N GLU A 2 2.21 25.35 -13.74
CA GLU A 2 3.58 24.84 -13.75
C GLU A 2 4.07 24.65 -12.31
N TYR A 3 4.69 23.52 -12.04
CA TYR A 3 5.28 23.15 -10.74
C TYR A 3 6.68 22.56 -10.93
N ASP A 4 7.47 22.52 -9.88
CA ASP A 4 8.74 21.80 -9.91
C ASP A 4 8.50 20.29 -9.83
N VAL A 5 7.57 19.87 -8.97
CA VAL A 5 7.20 18.45 -8.79
C VAL A 5 5.69 18.30 -8.78
N VAL A 6 5.18 17.34 -9.59
CA VAL A 6 3.81 16.85 -9.52
C VAL A 6 3.79 15.43 -9.00
N ILE A 7 2.98 15.20 -7.97
CA ILE A 7 2.79 13.90 -7.33
C ILE A 7 1.36 13.44 -7.58
N VAL A 8 1.18 12.24 -8.12
CA VAL A 8 -0.14 11.65 -8.40
C VAL A 8 -0.46 10.58 -7.37
N GLY A 9 -1.46 10.86 -6.54
CA GLY A 9 -1.99 9.98 -5.50
C GLY A 9 -1.63 10.42 -4.09
N GLY A 10 -2.65 10.78 -3.30
CA GLY A 10 -2.58 11.16 -1.87
C GLY A 10 -2.56 9.98 -0.90
N GLY A 11 -1.93 8.87 -1.30
CA GLY A 11 -1.68 7.72 -0.43
C GLY A 11 -0.38 7.86 0.37
N PRO A 12 -0.01 6.84 1.18
CA PRO A 12 1.18 6.88 2.03
C PRO A 12 2.47 7.21 1.28
N SER A 13 2.64 6.73 0.04
CA SER A 13 3.84 7.00 -0.75
C SER A 13 3.89 8.43 -1.28
N GLY A 14 2.79 8.94 -1.85
CA GLY A 14 2.76 10.30 -2.38
C GLY A 14 2.90 11.35 -1.29
N LEU A 15 2.21 11.17 -0.16
CA LEU A 15 2.33 12.07 0.99
C LEU A 15 3.74 12.06 1.59
N ALA A 16 4.37 10.88 1.71
CA ALA A 16 5.75 10.80 2.18
C ALA A 16 6.74 11.49 1.22
N THR A 17 6.49 11.40 -0.09
CA THR A 17 7.27 12.14 -1.11
C THR A 17 7.15 13.63 -0.92
N ALA A 18 5.90 14.12 -0.80
CA ALA A 18 5.62 15.55 -0.64
C ALA A 18 6.26 16.12 0.62
N ILE A 19 6.08 15.44 1.76
CA ILE A 19 6.64 15.83 3.05
C ILE A 19 8.16 15.88 2.98
N LYS A 20 8.81 14.82 2.47
CA LYS A 20 10.30 14.79 2.43
C LYS A 20 10.86 15.86 1.52
N PHE A 21 10.29 16.08 0.36
CA PHE A 21 10.72 17.14 -0.54
C PHE A 21 10.54 18.53 0.10
N ALA A 22 9.39 18.78 0.76
CA ALA A 22 9.13 20.05 1.43
C ALA A 22 10.04 20.28 2.66
N GLN A 23 10.39 19.22 3.41
CA GLN A 23 11.40 19.30 4.48
C GLN A 23 12.75 19.77 3.92
N LEU A 24 13.19 19.19 2.79
CA LEU A 24 14.44 19.57 2.15
C LEU A 24 14.40 21.00 1.58
N ASN A 25 13.25 21.45 1.06
CA ASN A 25 13.05 22.86 0.71
C ASN A 25 13.35 23.77 1.91
N LYS A 26 12.78 23.46 3.06
CA LYS A 26 12.97 24.25 4.28
C LYS A 26 14.41 24.20 4.78
N GLU A 27 15.02 23.02 4.78
CA GLU A 27 16.40 22.80 5.23
C GLU A 27 17.43 23.57 4.36
N ASN A 28 17.15 23.67 3.05
CA ASN A 28 18.05 24.32 2.08
C ASN A 28 17.64 25.75 1.70
N ASN A 29 16.61 26.33 2.36
CA ASN A 29 16.05 27.63 2.05
C ASN A 29 15.68 27.80 0.56
N THR A 30 15.09 26.77 -0.04
CA THR A 30 14.57 26.78 -1.42
C THR A 30 13.04 26.86 -1.42
N ASN A 31 12.47 27.28 -2.56
CA ASN A 31 11.02 27.46 -2.71
C ASN A 31 10.49 26.71 -3.94
N TYR A 32 10.93 25.45 -4.14
CA TYR A 32 10.40 24.62 -5.21
C TYR A 32 8.92 24.29 -4.96
N SER A 33 8.11 24.46 -5.97
CA SER A 33 6.66 24.23 -5.89
C SER A 33 6.30 22.75 -6.00
N ILE A 34 5.39 22.28 -5.15
CA ILE A 34 4.97 20.89 -5.05
C ILE A 34 3.46 20.82 -5.18
N CYS A 35 2.97 20.09 -6.19
CA CYS A 35 1.57 19.81 -6.41
C CYS A 35 1.29 18.32 -6.15
N LEU A 36 0.31 18.00 -5.29
CA LEU A 36 -0.17 16.65 -5.07
C LEU A 36 -1.63 16.54 -5.49
N LEU A 37 -1.89 15.65 -6.46
CA LEU A 37 -3.23 15.36 -6.96
C LEU A 37 -3.80 14.11 -6.31
N GLU A 38 -5.03 14.20 -5.80
CA GLU A 38 -5.79 13.06 -5.28
C GLU A 38 -7.17 12.99 -5.95
N LYS A 39 -7.55 11.81 -6.44
CA LYS A 39 -8.86 11.60 -7.09
C LYS A 39 -10.03 11.55 -6.11
N GLY A 40 -9.78 11.21 -4.85
CA GLY A 40 -10.78 11.23 -3.79
C GLY A 40 -11.19 12.65 -3.44
N SER A 41 -12.40 12.83 -2.92
CA SER A 41 -12.93 14.12 -2.49
C SER A 41 -12.12 14.76 -1.35
N GLU A 42 -11.36 13.95 -0.62
CA GLU A 42 -10.41 14.34 0.42
C GLU A 42 -9.30 13.30 0.52
N ILE A 43 -8.19 13.64 1.15
CA ILE A 43 -7.12 12.69 1.46
C ILE A 43 -7.69 11.57 2.35
N GLY A 44 -7.44 10.32 1.97
CA GLY A 44 -7.89 9.15 2.73
C GLY A 44 -9.30 8.65 2.39
N ALA A 45 -10.12 9.38 1.63
CA ALA A 45 -11.49 8.98 1.29
C ALA A 45 -11.59 7.61 0.62
N HIS A 46 -10.64 7.26 -0.22
CA HIS A 46 -10.59 5.97 -0.91
C HIS A 46 -9.75 4.91 -0.19
N ILE A 47 -9.32 5.18 1.04
CA ILE A 47 -8.52 4.25 1.84
C ILE A 47 -9.40 3.61 2.90
N LEU A 48 -9.74 2.34 2.70
CA LEU A 48 -10.49 1.59 3.68
C LEU A 48 -9.61 1.25 4.88
N SER A 49 -10.12 1.48 6.07
CA SER A 49 -9.44 1.27 7.35
C SER A 49 -9.08 -0.18 7.64
N GLY A 50 -8.29 -0.39 8.67
CA GLY A 50 -7.88 -1.68 9.17
C GLY A 50 -6.53 -2.14 8.63
N ASN A 51 -5.47 -1.68 9.25
CA ASN A 51 -4.09 -2.01 8.90
C ASN A 51 -3.30 -2.25 10.19
N VAL A 52 -2.46 -3.28 10.19
CA VAL A 52 -1.35 -3.35 11.14
C VAL A 52 -0.16 -2.63 10.50
N PHE A 53 0.19 -1.50 11.06
CA PHE A 53 1.18 -0.58 10.54
C PHE A 53 2.52 -0.75 11.28
N GLN A 54 3.59 -0.86 10.52
CA GLN A 54 4.96 -0.87 11.02
C GLN A 54 5.50 0.57 10.97
N PRO A 55 5.89 1.17 12.11
CA PRO A 55 6.14 2.62 12.17
C PRO A 55 7.50 3.07 11.64
N ASN A 56 8.45 2.18 11.36
CA ASN A 56 9.83 2.53 11.01
C ASN A 56 9.97 3.60 9.90
N ALA A 57 9.14 3.54 8.85
CA ALA A 57 9.16 4.57 7.81
C ALA A 57 8.63 5.92 8.30
N LEU A 58 7.68 5.92 9.24
CA LEU A 58 7.18 7.13 9.87
C LEU A 58 8.20 7.70 10.86
N ASP A 59 8.88 6.83 11.61
CA ASP A 59 9.96 7.23 12.53
C ASP A 59 11.09 7.95 11.79
N GLU A 60 11.40 7.52 10.56
CA GLU A 60 12.41 8.16 9.72
C GLU A 60 11.92 9.47 9.09
N LEU A 61 10.67 9.51 8.61
CA LEU A 61 10.10 10.67 7.92
C LEU A 61 9.76 11.82 8.88
N ILE A 62 9.12 11.50 10.01
CA ILE A 62 8.65 12.46 11.03
C ILE A 62 9.00 11.90 12.42
N PRO A 63 10.23 12.04 12.90
CA PRO A 63 10.68 11.42 14.17
C PRO A 63 9.84 11.78 15.40
N ASN A 64 9.29 12.99 15.41
CA ASN A 64 8.45 13.50 16.49
C ASN A 64 6.94 13.28 16.27
N TRP A 65 6.53 12.27 15.48
CA TRP A 65 5.13 12.00 15.16
C TRP A 65 4.24 11.79 16.38
N LYS A 66 4.80 11.29 17.50
CA LYS A 66 4.06 11.11 18.76
C LYS A 66 3.68 12.46 19.37
N GLU A 67 4.59 13.43 19.35
CA GLU A 67 4.36 14.80 19.85
C GLU A 67 3.37 15.55 18.97
N LEU A 68 3.34 15.22 17.67
CA LEU A 68 2.41 15.76 16.68
C LEU A 68 1.07 15.01 16.63
N ASN A 69 0.80 14.12 17.60
CA ASN A 69 -0.43 13.36 17.72
C ASN A 69 -0.82 12.57 16.46
N ALA A 70 0.13 11.89 15.83
CA ALA A 70 -0.19 10.96 14.75
C ALA A 70 -1.18 9.88 15.25
N PRO A 71 -2.16 9.44 14.44
CA PRO A 71 -3.24 8.55 14.89
C PRO A 71 -2.79 7.07 15.00
N LEU A 72 -1.74 6.83 15.77
CA LEU A 72 -1.20 5.50 16.11
C LEU A 72 -1.51 5.18 17.59
N ASN A 73 -2.81 5.01 17.91
CA ASN A 73 -3.29 4.93 19.28
C ASN A 73 -3.30 3.51 19.86
N VAL A 74 -3.33 2.47 19.00
CA VAL A 74 -3.51 1.08 19.43
C VAL A 74 -2.26 0.26 19.11
N PRO A 75 -1.31 0.14 20.05
CA PRO A 75 -0.17 -0.76 19.87
C PRO A 75 -0.65 -2.22 19.86
N VAL A 76 -0.02 -3.05 19.06
CA VAL A 76 -0.28 -4.49 19.07
C VAL A 76 0.20 -5.08 20.40
N LYS A 77 -0.73 -5.66 21.15
CA LYS A 77 -0.47 -6.28 22.46
C LYS A 77 -0.39 -7.79 22.36
N LYS A 78 -1.07 -8.39 21.36
CA LYS A 78 -1.20 -9.84 21.25
C LYS A 78 -1.39 -10.28 19.80
N ASP A 79 -0.63 -11.27 19.38
CA ASP A 79 -0.73 -11.91 18.07
C ASP A 79 -1.26 -13.34 18.20
N LYS A 80 -2.21 -13.71 17.35
CA LYS A 80 -2.70 -15.07 17.20
C LYS A 80 -2.74 -15.47 15.73
N ILE A 81 -2.24 -16.63 15.41
CA ILE A 81 -2.32 -17.19 14.06
C ILE A 81 -3.05 -18.52 14.16
N PHE A 82 -4.02 -18.75 13.26
CA PHE A 82 -4.76 -20.01 13.19
C PHE A 82 -4.75 -20.58 11.78
N TYR A 83 -4.62 -21.88 11.70
CA TYR A 83 -5.04 -22.64 10.52
C TYR A 83 -6.47 -23.14 10.74
N PHE A 84 -7.40 -22.71 9.90
CA PHE A 84 -8.81 -23.06 10.00
C PHE A 84 -9.12 -24.36 9.26
N LEU A 85 -9.69 -25.33 10.00
CA LEU A 85 -10.53 -26.37 9.47
C LEU A 85 -12.00 -25.87 9.49
N LYS A 86 -12.93 -26.59 8.85
CA LYS A 86 -14.33 -26.15 8.70
C LYS A 86 -14.99 -25.66 10.01
N ASN A 87 -14.74 -26.31 11.12
CA ASN A 87 -15.39 -26.03 12.42
C ASN A 87 -14.41 -25.74 13.57
N MET A 88 -13.11 -25.78 13.32
CA MET A 88 -12.09 -25.68 14.35
C MET A 88 -10.89 -24.86 13.87
N GLY A 89 -10.36 -23.99 14.72
CA GLY A 89 -9.10 -23.28 14.48
C GLY A 89 -7.95 -23.95 15.22
N ILE A 90 -6.92 -24.35 14.49
CA ILE A 90 -5.69 -24.91 15.04
C ILE A 90 -4.72 -23.74 15.25
N PRO A 91 -4.27 -23.45 16.48
CA PRO A 91 -3.31 -22.38 16.72
C PRO A 91 -1.96 -22.72 16.10
N VAL A 92 -1.37 -21.77 15.40
CA VAL A 92 -0.03 -21.86 14.81
C VAL A 92 0.94 -21.10 15.71
N PRO A 93 1.98 -21.74 16.23
CA PRO A 93 2.96 -21.07 17.08
C PRO A 93 3.68 -19.92 16.33
N PRO A 94 3.95 -18.77 16.96
CA PRO A 94 4.56 -17.60 16.31
C PRO A 94 5.91 -17.88 15.63
N PHE A 95 6.69 -18.81 16.17
CA PHE A 95 8.00 -19.16 15.60
C PHE A 95 7.92 -19.85 14.21
N VAL A 96 6.75 -20.38 13.85
CA VAL A 96 6.52 -20.98 12.50
C VAL A 96 6.41 -19.90 11.43
N MET A 97 5.96 -18.70 11.79
CA MET A 97 5.79 -17.60 10.85
C MET A 97 6.36 -16.27 11.43
N PRO A 98 7.67 -16.18 11.64
CA PRO A 98 8.30 -15.06 12.33
C PRO A 98 8.10 -13.71 11.57
N ALA A 99 7.94 -13.75 10.26
CA ALA A 99 7.65 -12.58 9.45
C ALA A 99 6.29 -11.93 9.78
N MET A 100 5.38 -12.68 10.40
CA MET A 100 4.05 -12.21 10.81
C MET A 100 3.99 -11.69 12.25
N ASN A 101 5.12 -11.63 12.95
CA ASN A 101 5.18 -11.01 14.27
C ASN A 101 4.89 -9.51 14.18
N ASN A 102 3.96 -9.04 15.00
CA ASN A 102 3.52 -7.66 15.01
C ASN A 102 3.94 -6.88 16.27
N HIS A 103 4.84 -7.40 17.05
CA HIS A 103 5.37 -6.67 18.21
C HIS A 103 6.00 -5.33 17.76
N GLY A 104 5.63 -4.23 18.43
CA GLY A 104 6.05 -2.88 18.06
C GLY A 104 5.27 -2.22 16.92
N ASN A 105 4.31 -2.92 16.32
CA ASN A 105 3.40 -2.37 15.32
C ASN A 105 2.14 -1.80 15.96
N TYR A 106 1.33 -1.09 15.16
CA TYR A 106 0.09 -0.45 15.59
C TYR A 106 -1.08 -0.89 14.71
N ILE A 107 -2.25 -1.08 15.31
CA ILE A 107 -3.52 -1.21 14.59
C ILE A 107 -4.04 0.19 14.34
N ILE A 108 -4.20 0.59 13.09
CA ILE A 108 -4.57 1.96 12.70
C ILE A 108 -5.68 2.01 11.66
N SER A 109 -6.32 3.17 11.57
CA SER A 109 -7.01 3.59 10.36
C SER A 109 -6.00 4.22 9.41
N LEU A 110 -5.69 3.54 8.29
CA LEU A 110 -4.76 4.08 7.31
C LEU A 110 -5.30 5.36 6.65
N GLY A 111 -6.63 5.49 6.53
CA GLY A 111 -7.27 6.72 6.06
C GLY A 111 -6.97 7.90 6.97
N ASN A 112 -7.10 7.71 8.30
CA ASN A 112 -6.80 8.74 9.29
C ASN A 112 -5.31 9.10 9.27
N LEU A 113 -4.42 8.11 9.16
CA LEU A 113 -2.99 8.40 9.02
C LEU A 113 -2.70 9.23 7.76
N CYS A 114 -3.33 8.92 6.63
CA CYS A 114 -3.15 9.72 5.41
C CYS A 114 -3.69 11.14 5.55
N ARG A 115 -4.84 11.36 6.21
CA ARG A 115 -5.34 12.72 6.49
C ARG A 115 -4.34 13.50 7.32
N TRP A 116 -3.86 12.92 8.40
CA TRP A 116 -2.83 13.54 9.24
C TRP A 116 -1.55 13.85 8.47
N LEU A 117 -1.06 12.93 7.61
CA LEU A 117 0.09 13.18 6.74
C LEU A 117 -0.20 14.32 5.74
N GLY A 118 -1.42 14.42 5.22
CA GLY A 118 -1.86 15.52 4.37
C GLY A 118 -1.74 16.86 5.09
N GLU A 119 -2.24 16.96 6.32
CA GLU A 119 -2.10 18.15 7.17
C GLU A 119 -0.62 18.53 7.42
N GLN A 120 0.24 17.53 7.66
CA GLN A 120 1.69 17.78 7.80
C GLN A 120 2.32 18.30 6.49
N ALA A 121 1.89 17.78 5.34
CA ALA A 121 2.37 18.24 4.04
C ALA A 121 1.93 19.69 3.74
N GLU A 122 0.67 20.03 3.99
CA GLU A 122 0.12 21.39 3.81
C GLU A 122 0.83 22.41 4.72
N GLN A 123 1.11 22.05 5.99
CA GLN A 123 1.88 22.90 6.91
C GLN A 123 3.32 23.17 6.42
N LEU A 124 3.86 22.32 5.56
CA LEU A 124 5.16 22.48 4.91
C LEU A 124 5.08 23.24 3.57
N GLY A 125 3.87 23.68 3.16
CA GLY A 125 3.66 24.45 1.93
C GLY A 125 3.39 23.59 0.68
N VAL A 126 3.02 22.32 0.83
CA VAL A 126 2.59 21.48 -0.30
C VAL A 126 1.18 21.87 -0.72
N GLU A 127 0.95 22.07 -2.01
CA GLU A 127 -0.37 22.30 -2.57
C GLU A 127 -1.05 20.95 -2.85
N ILE A 128 -2.11 20.62 -2.10
CA ILE A 128 -2.88 19.39 -2.25
C ILE A 128 -4.21 19.68 -2.94
N PHE A 129 -4.51 18.95 -3.99
CA PHE A 129 -5.73 19.09 -4.79
C PHE A 129 -6.56 17.80 -4.73
N PRO A 130 -7.44 17.65 -3.72
CA PRO A 130 -8.39 16.54 -3.69
C PRO A 130 -9.52 16.78 -4.71
N GLY A 131 -10.09 15.68 -5.24
CA GLY A 131 -11.11 15.73 -6.29
C GLY A 131 -10.56 15.89 -7.71
N PHE A 132 -9.25 16.00 -7.88
CA PHE A 132 -8.60 16.17 -9.20
C PHE A 132 -7.83 14.90 -9.61
N PRO A 133 -8.47 13.98 -10.35
CA PRO A 133 -7.79 12.80 -10.88
C PRO A 133 -6.83 13.19 -12.02
N ALA A 134 -5.59 12.76 -11.96
CA ALA A 134 -4.71 12.79 -13.13
C ALA A 134 -5.20 11.75 -14.14
N SER A 135 -5.52 12.18 -15.37
CA SER A 135 -6.13 11.34 -16.41
C SER A 135 -5.19 10.97 -17.54
N LYS A 136 -4.24 11.83 -17.87
CA LYS A 136 -3.28 11.63 -18.96
C LYS A 136 -1.90 12.14 -18.58
N LEU A 137 -0.87 11.54 -19.17
CA LEU A 137 0.49 12.07 -19.13
C LEU A 137 0.70 13.09 -20.26
N LEU A 138 1.46 14.13 -19.96
CA LEU A 138 1.93 15.09 -20.95
C LEU A 138 3.35 14.73 -21.36
N TYR A 139 3.61 14.70 -22.65
CA TYR A 139 4.91 14.30 -23.22
C TYR A 139 5.53 15.42 -24.05
N GLU A 140 6.85 15.53 -23.99
CA GLU A 140 7.67 16.33 -24.88
C GLU A 140 8.98 15.59 -25.16
N ASN A 141 9.34 15.39 -26.45
CA ASN A 141 10.55 14.67 -26.85
C ASN A 141 10.74 13.32 -26.12
N ASP A 142 9.67 12.53 -26.04
CA ASP A 142 9.61 11.22 -25.37
C ASP A 142 9.87 11.26 -23.85
N LYS A 143 9.79 12.42 -23.23
CA LYS A 143 9.90 12.63 -21.79
C LYS A 143 8.56 13.06 -21.22
N VAL A 144 8.18 12.53 -20.06
CA VAL A 144 7.02 13.02 -19.31
C VAL A 144 7.35 14.40 -18.74
N ILE A 145 6.46 15.38 -19.01
CA ILE A 145 6.60 16.77 -18.56
C ILE A 145 5.45 17.23 -17.67
N GLY A 146 4.64 16.30 -17.16
CA GLY A 146 3.50 16.60 -16.31
C GLY A 146 2.30 15.71 -16.58
N VAL A 147 1.14 16.15 -16.10
CA VAL A 147 -0.14 15.44 -16.23
C VAL A 147 -1.26 16.39 -16.64
N GLN A 148 -2.31 15.82 -17.24
CA GLN A 148 -3.60 16.49 -17.42
C GLN A 148 -4.60 15.89 -16.41
N THR A 149 -5.38 16.74 -15.75
CA THR A 149 -6.47 16.28 -14.89
C THR A 149 -7.65 15.78 -15.74
N GLY A 150 -8.58 15.05 -15.12
CA GLY A 150 -9.82 14.64 -15.80
C GLY A 150 -10.76 15.82 -16.05
N ASP A 151 -11.55 15.72 -17.12
CA ASP A 151 -12.63 16.68 -17.36
C ASP A 151 -13.70 16.54 -16.26
N MET A 152 -14.26 17.66 -15.83
CA MET A 152 -15.31 17.72 -14.83
C MET A 152 -16.67 17.97 -15.50
N GLY A 153 -17.76 17.56 -14.82
CA GLY A 153 -19.11 17.81 -15.32
C GLY A 153 -19.49 17.01 -16.57
N ILE A 154 -19.01 15.78 -16.70
CA ILE A 154 -19.48 14.81 -17.69
C ILE A 154 -20.54 13.93 -17.05
N SER A 155 -21.65 13.67 -17.75
CA SER A 155 -22.67 12.72 -17.32
C SER A 155 -22.21 11.26 -17.49
N GLU A 156 -22.95 10.31 -16.90
CA GLU A 156 -22.68 8.88 -17.04
C GLU A 156 -22.72 8.42 -18.52
N ASN A 157 -23.54 9.09 -19.34
CA ASN A 157 -23.69 8.81 -20.78
C ASN A 157 -22.63 9.51 -21.64
N GLY A 158 -21.67 10.24 -21.04
CA GLY A 158 -20.63 10.98 -21.75
C GLY A 158 -21.05 12.38 -22.25
N GLU A 159 -22.24 12.85 -21.92
CA GLU A 159 -22.73 14.16 -22.31
C GLU A 159 -22.17 15.25 -21.39
N LEU A 160 -21.86 16.41 -21.96
CA LEU A 160 -21.37 17.56 -21.20
C LEU A 160 -22.52 18.19 -20.40
N LYS A 161 -22.36 18.35 -19.11
CA LYS A 161 -23.27 19.09 -18.23
C LYS A 161 -23.01 20.60 -18.38
N PRO A 162 -23.97 21.49 -18.00
CA PRO A 162 -23.78 22.93 -18.03
C PRO A 162 -22.56 23.45 -17.27
N ALA A 163 -22.12 22.70 -16.23
CA ALA A 163 -20.93 22.97 -15.43
C ALA A 163 -19.72 22.13 -15.90
N ASN A 164 -19.62 21.82 -17.19
CA ASN A 164 -18.45 21.11 -17.72
C ASN A 164 -17.23 22.03 -17.68
N GLU A 165 -16.15 21.51 -17.14
CA GLU A 165 -14.82 22.13 -17.12
C GLU A 165 -13.82 21.15 -17.71
N PRO A 166 -13.06 21.54 -18.74
CA PRO A 166 -12.03 20.68 -19.31
C PRO A 166 -10.87 20.48 -18.33
N GLY A 167 -10.23 19.33 -18.41
CA GLY A 167 -9.06 19.01 -17.59
C GLY A 167 -7.92 20.01 -17.78
N ILE A 168 -7.21 20.27 -16.71
CA ILE A 168 -6.13 21.26 -16.65
C ILE A 168 -4.79 20.56 -16.91
N ASN A 169 -3.96 21.16 -17.78
CA ASN A 169 -2.58 20.73 -17.97
C ASN A 169 -1.69 21.27 -16.84
N ILE A 170 -1.05 20.37 -16.11
CA ILE A 170 -0.11 20.68 -15.04
C ILE A 170 1.27 20.18 -15.48
N LYS A 171 2.15 21.10 -15.85
CA LYS A 171 3.52 20.79 -16.22
C LYS A 171 4.41 20.72 -15.00
N ALA A 172 5.43 19.86 -15.04
CA ALA A 172 6.41 19.71 -13.97
C ALA A 172 7.78 19.30 -14.50
N LYS A 173 8.83 19.66 -13.76
CA LYS A 173 10.21 19.18 -14.01
C LYS A 173 10.30 17.67 -13.77
N LEU A 174 9.54 17.16 -12.77
CA LEU A 174 9.47 15.75 -12.43
C LEU A 174 8.04 15.35 -12.03
N THR A 175 7.58 14.20 -12.57
CA THR A 175 6.25 13.62 -12.28
C THR A 175 6.42 12.33 -11.48
N ILE A 176 5.79 12.24 -10.31
CA ILE A 176 5.92 11.09 -9.41
C ILE A 176 4.57 10.36 -9.32
N LEU A 177 4.55 9.09 -9.74
CA LEU A 177 3.34 8.28 -9.82
C LEU A 177 3.20 7.36 -8.59
N GLY A 178 2.28 7.70 -7.72
CA GLY A 178 1.91 6.96 -6.50
C GLY A 178 0.45 6.47 -6.50
N GLU A 179 -0.08 6.08 -7.65
CA GLU A 179 -1.50 5.75 -7.89
C GLU A 179 -1.99 4.46 -7.17
N GLY A 180 -1.10 3.73 -6.51
CA GLY A 180 -1.42 2.46 -5.85
C GLY A 180 -1.44 1.28 -6.82
N CYS A 181 -2.16 0.22 -6.44
CA CYS A 181 -2.21 -1.00 -7.25
C CYS A 181 -2.90 -0.72 -8.61
N ARG A 182 -2.19 -0.99 -9.70
CA ARG A 182 -2.68 -0.85 -11.08
C ARG A 182 -3.15 0.57 -11.46
N GLY A 183 -2.40 1.58 -11.09
CA GLY A 183 -2.57 2.92 -11.63
C GLY A 183 -2.52 2.93 -13.16
N HIS A 184 -3.38 3.70 -13.82
CA HIS A 184 -3.43 3.68 -15.30
C HIS A 184 -2.25 4.43 -15.92
N LEU A 185 -1.78 5.51 -15.32
CA LEU A 185 -0.59 6.23 -15.78
C LEU A 185 0.68 5.42 -15.55
N GLY A 186 0.77 4.74 -14.40
CA GLY A 186 1.87 3.81 -14.12
C GLY A 186 1.94 2.66 -15.13
N LYS A 187 0.80 2.08 -15.53
CA LYS A 187 0.78 1.07 -16.62
C LYS A 187 1.23 1.63 -17.95
N GLU A 188 0.84 2.86 -18.26
CA GLU A 188 1.25 3.54 -19.49
C GLU A 188 2.77 3.67 -19.57
N VAL A 189 3.42 4.22 -18.52
CA VAL A 189 4.89 4.39 -18.51
C VAL A 189 5.63 3.05 -18.47
N ILE A 190 5.13 2.06 -17.71
CA ILE A 190 5.72 0.72 -17.65
C ILE A 190 5.76 0.12 -19.06
N ASN A 191 4.68 0.20 -19.82
CA ASN A 191 4.60 -0.32 -21.18
C ASN A 191 5.44 0.53 -22.17
N LYS A 192 5.29 1.86 -22.12
CA LYS A 192 5.97 2.77 -23.05
C LYS A 192 7.49 2.67 -22.96
N TYR A 193 8.02 2.57 -21.76
CA TYR A 193 9.48 2.53 -21.54
C TYR A 193 10.03 1.12 -21.24
N ASN A 194 9.23 0.08 -21.41
CA ASN A 194 9.63 -1.32 -21.14
C ASN A 194 10.23 -1.51 -19.74
N LEU A 195 9.64 -0.86 -18.71
CA LEU A 195 10.20 -0.88 -17.35
C LEU A 195 10.17 -2.26 -16.69
N SER A 196 9.37 -3.18 -17.20
CA SER A 196 9.29 -4.59 -16.73
C SER A 196 10.09 -5.56 -17.60
N GLU A 197 11.02 -5.08 -18.46
CA GLU A 197 11.92 -5.94 -19.19
C GLU A 197 12.76 -6.79 -18.23
N ASP A 198 12.89 -8.09 -18.52
CA ASP A 198 13.58 -9.08 -17.67
C ASP A 198 13.00 -9.25 -16.25
N LYS A 199 11.72 -8.90 -16.04
CA LYS A 199 11.01 -9.12 -14.78
C LYS A 199 9.95 -10.20 -14.92
N ASP A 200 9.71 -10.90 -13.80
CA ASP A 200 8.57 -11.82 -13.72
C ASP A 200 7.25 -11.06 -13.85
N PRO A 201 6.19 -11.69 -14.39
CA PRO A 201 4.86 -11.10 -14.40
C PRO A 201 4.39 -10.71 -12.99
N GLN A 202 3.68 -9.60 -12.91
CA GLN A 202 3.15 -9.13 -11.63
C GLN A 202 1.97 -9.99 -11.18
N HIS A 203 1.94 -10.32 -9.90
CA HIS A 203 0.85 -11.06 -9.27
C HIS A 203 -0.09 -10.12 -8.50
N TYR A 204 -1.38 -10.39 -8.60
CA TYR A 204 -2.42 -9.60 -7.97
C TYR A 204 -3.29 -10.43 -7.03
N GLY A 205 -3.82 -9.78 -6.02
CA GLY A 205 -4.88 -10.31 -5.17
C GLY A 205 -5.99 -9.29 -5.01
N ILE A 206 -7.14 -9.74 -4.51
CA ILE A 206 -8.21 -8.87 -4.04
C ILE A 206 -8.39 -9.04 -2.55
N GLY A 207 -8.48 -7.93 -1.83
CA GLY A 207 -8.78 -7.90 -0.41
C GLY A 207 -10.14 -7.27 -0.16
N PHE A 208 -11.03 -8.02 0.47
CA PHE A 208 -12.27 -7.51 1.04
C PHE A 208 -12.01 -7.08 2.46
N LYS A 209 -12.60 -5.97 2.86
CA LYS A 209 -12.45 -5.41 4.21
C LYS A 209 -13.79 -4.93 4.73
N GLU A 210 -13.99 -5.10 6.02
CA GLU A 210 -15.11 -4.51 6.75
C GLU A 210 -14.63 -3.94 8.07
N VAL A 211 -15.30 -2.88 8.52
CA VAL A 211 -15.16 -2.32 9.87
C VAL A 211 -16.44 -2.65 10.63
N TRP A 212 -16.29 -3.23 11.80
CA TRP A 212 -17.39 -3.64 12.65
C TRP A 212 -17.30 -3.00 14.03
N LYS A 213 -18.43 -2.57 14.57
CA LYS A 213 -18.59 -2.31 16.00
C LYS A 213 -18.95 -3.63 16.66
N ILE A 214 -18.17 -4.08 17.62
CA ILE A 214 -18.39 -5.36 18.29
C ILE A 214 -18.71 -5.20 19.77
N ASP A 215 -19.24 -6.24 20.41
CA ASP A 215 -19.55 -6.23 21.84
C ASP A 215 -18.28 -5.87 22.66
N PRO A 216 -18.34 -4.83 23.50
CA PRO A 216 -17.22 -4.46 24.36
C PRO A 216 -16.69 -5.60 25.24
N LYS A 217 -17.54 -6.57 25.62
CA LYS A 217 -17.14 -7.75 26.42
C LYS A 217 -16.29 -8.74 25.65
N LEU A 218 -16.35 -8.68 24.30
CA LEU A 218 -15.58 -9.56 23.41
C LEU A 218 -14.40 -8.82 22.76
N HIS A 219 -14.35 -7.48 22.94
CA HIS A 219 -13.27 -6.66 22.41
C HIS A 219 -12.02 -6.77 23.28
N GLU A 220 -10.86 -6.97 22.64
CA GLU A 220 -9.55 -6.99 23.29
C GLU A 220 -8.61 -6.08 22.50
N GLU A 221 -8.59 -4.78 22.84
CA GLU A 221 -7.79 -3.78 22.13
C GLU A 221 -6.33 -4.18 21.97
N GLY A 222 -5.82 -4.10 20.75
CA GLY A 222 -4.46 -4.51 20.41
C GLY A 222 -4.31 -6.00 20.08
N LEU A 223 -5.41 -6.78 20.05
CA LEU A 223 -5.38 -8.17 19.59
C LEU A 223 -5.39 -8.23 18.06
N VAL A 224 -4.42 -8.95 17.52
CA VAL A 224 -4.30 -9.29 16.09
C VAL A 224 -4.56 -10.78 15.92
N ILE A 225 -5.46 -11.14 15.01
CA ILE A 225 -5.73 -12.52 14.62
C ILE A 225 -5.52 -12.64 13.12
N HIS A 226 -4.63 -13.53 12.70
CA HIS A 226 -4.49 -13.94 11.30
C HIS A 226 -4.98 -15.37 11.14
N THR A 227 -5.61 -15.66 10.00
CA THR A 227 -6.11 -17.00 9.71
C THR A 227 -5.82 -17.41 8.27
N ASN A 228 -5.68 -18.70 8.05
CA ASN A 228 -5.46 -19.34 6.77
C ASN A 228 -6.20 -20.69 6.74
N GLY A 229 -6.33 -21.34 5.59
CA GLY A 229 -7.04 -22.60 5.41
C GLY A 229 -8.49 -22.40 5.02
N TRP A 230 -9.44 -22.98 5.76
CA TRP A 230 -10.86 -22.82 5.43
C TRP A 230 -11.30 -21.34 5.37
N PRO A 231 -12.13 -20.92 4.40
CA PRO A 231 -12.88 -21.72 3.41
C PRO A 231 -12.12 -22.08 2.13
N THR A 232 -10.87 -21.65 1.96
CA THR A 232 -10.08 -21.83 0.74
C THR A 232 -8.74 -22.53 1.02
N PRO A 233 -8.75 -23.81 1.48
CA PRO A 233 -7.53 -24.50 1.92
C PRO A 233 -6.51 -24.72 0.78
N ASP A 234 -6.97 -24.81 -0.46
CA ASP A 234 -6.16 -25.09 -1.64
C ASP A 234 -5.62 -23.82 -2.32
N ILE A 235 -5.93 -22.65 -1.76
CA ILE A 235 -5.53 -21.36 -2.31
C ILE A 235 -4.69 -20.62 -1.26
N ALA A 236 -3.63 -19.91 -1.70
CA ALA A 236 -2.83 -19.07 -0.83
C ALA A 236 -3.57 -17.77 -0.41
N ALA A 237 -4.80 -17.96 0.11
CA ALA A 237 -5.62 -16.91 0.69
C ALA A 237 -5.32 -16.73 2.17
N GLY A 238 -5.64 -15.57 2.72
CA GLY A 238 -5.47 -15.29 4.14
C GLY A 238 -6.50 -14.30 4.64
N SER A 239 -6.77 -14.33 5.93
CA SER A 239 -7.75 -13.45 6.55
C SER A 239 -7.19 -12.87 7.85
N TYR A 240 -7.80 -11.80 8.27
CA TYR A 240 -7.40 -11.14 9.51
C TYR A 240 -8.59 -10.57 10.27
N PHE A 241 -8.40 -10.42 11.58
CA PHE A 241 -9.31 -9.78 12.51
C PHE A 241 -8.48 -8.98 13.51
N TYR A 242 -8.58 -7.65 13.46
CA TYR A 242 -7.81 -6.74 14.30
C TYR A 242 -8.74 -5.96 15.22
N HIS A 243 -8.47 -5.97 16.52
CA HIS A 243 -9.21 -5.20 17.51
C HIS A 243 -8.59 -3.81 17.65
N GLY A 244 -9.23 -2.83 17.01
CA GLY A 244 -8.82 -1.42 17.01
C GLY A 244 -9.30 -0.66 18.24
N GLU A 245 -9.34 0.65 18.14
CA GLU A 245 -9.89 1.54 19.16
C GLU A 245 -11.44 1.53 19.17
N ASN A 246 -12.04 2.06 20.22
CA ASN A 246 -13.49 2.30 20.33
C ASN A 246 -14.38 1.07 20.09
N ASN A 247 -13.94 -0.13 20.46
CA ASN A 247 -14.62 -1.41 20.21
C ASN A 247 -14.83 -1.69 18.70
N GLU A 248 -13.98 -1.14 17.85
CA GLU A 248 -13.97 -1.46 16.44
C GLU A 248 -13.12 -2.69 16.15
N ALA A 249 -13.59 -3.50 15.23
CA ALA A 249 -12.85 -4.60 14.65
C ALA A 249 -12.68 -4.39 13.16
N TYR A 250 -11.44 -4.48 12.70
CA TYR A 250 -11.09 -4.43 11.29
C TYR A 250 -10.89 -5.85 10.80
N ILE A 251 -11.75 -6.29 9.88
CA ILE A 251 -11.71 -7.65 9.36
C ILE A 251 -11.46 -7.65 7.87
N GLY A 252 -10.81 -8.69 7.38
CA GLY A 252 -10.59 -8.80 5.93
C GLY A 252 -10.21 -10.21 5.49
N PHE A 253 -10.40 -10.41 4.19
CA PHE A 253 -10.09 -11.63 3.46
C PHE A 253 -9.37 -11.28 2.17
N VAL A 254 -8.20 -11.86 1.96
CA VAL A 254 -7.37 -11.61 0.79
C VAL A 254 -7.20 -12.91 0.02
N ILE A 255 -7.53 -12.88 -1.28
CA ILE A 255 -7.39 -14.02 -2.17
C ILE A 255 -6.57 -13.61 -3.40
N PRO A 256 -5.64 -14.44 -3.89
CA PRO A 256 -4.97 -14.21 -5.16
C PRO A 256 -5.97 -14.27 -6.33
N LEU A 257 -5.74 -13.47 -7.38
CA LEU A 257 -6.62 -13.42 -8.55
C LEU A 257 -6.28 -14.48 -9.61
N ASP A 258 -5.31 -15.33 -9.35
CA ASP A 258 -4.88 -16.45 -10.18
C ASP A 258 -5.46 -17.80 -9.72
N TYR A 259 -6.55 -17.77 -8.91
CA TYR A 259 -7.27 -19.00 -8.54
C TYR A 259 -7.90 -19.69 -9.76
N GLN A 260 -7.85 -21.02 -9.78
CA GLN A 260 -8.22 -21.82 -10.96
C GLN A 260 -9.71 -22.13 -11.06
N ASN A 261 -10.46 -22.08 -9.95
CA ASN A 261 -11.89 -22.39 -9.94
C ASN A 261 -12.73 -21.19 -10.43
N PRO A 262 -13.30 -21.22 -11.66
CA PRO A 262 -14.08 -20.09 -12.19
C PRO A 262 -15.40 -19.84 -11.46
N HIS A 263 -15.87 -20.81 -10.68
CA HIS A 263 -17.10 -20.68 -9.88
C HIS A 263 -16.87 -20.14 -8.47
N LEU A 264 -15.61 -19.89 -8.09
CA LEU A 264 -15.30 -19.33 -6.79
C LEU A 264 -15.61 -17.83 -6.79
N SER A 265 -16.47 -17.42 -5.85
CA SER A 265 -16.72 -16.00 -5.57
C SER A 265 -15.90 -15.58 -4.35
N PRO A 266 -14.85 -14.75 -4.51
CA PRO A 266 -14.07 -14.26 -3.39
C PRO A 266 -14.89 -13.56 -2.30
N PHE A 267 -15.96 -12.87 -2.70
CA PHE A 267 -16.87 -12.23 -1.75
C PHE A 267 -17.62 -13.26 -0.90
N ASP A 268 -18.16 -14.33 -1.53
CA ASP A 268 -18.90 -15.36 -0.81
C ASP A 268 -17.99 -16.16 0.12
N GLU A 269 -16.74 -16.39 -0.27
CA GLU A 269 -15.74 -17.01 0.60
C GLU A 269 -15.44 -16.15 1.84
N PHE A 270 -15.41 -14.83 1.68
CA PHE A 270 -15.32 -13.91 2.82
C PHE A 270 -16.56 -14.00 3.73
N GLN A 271 -17.77 -14.10 3.16
CA GLN A 271 -18.98 -14.29 3.96
C GLN A 271 -18.96 -15.65 4.70
N ARG A 272 -18.50 -16.72 4.06
CA ARG A 272 -18.31 -18.03 4.69
C ARG A 272 -17.29 -17.95 5.84
N TRP A 273 -16.15 -17.32 5.63
CA TRP A 273 -15.13 -17.14 6.68
C TRP A 273 -15.69 -16.46 7.93
N LYS A 274 -16.55 -15.47 7.79
CA LYS A 274 -17.22 -14.81 8.93
C LYS A 274 -18.11 -15.76 9.74
N GLN A 275 -18.59 -16.84 9.14
CA GLN A 275 -19.39 -17.85 9.84
C GLN A 275 -18.55 -18.89 10.62
N HIS A 276 -17.23 -18.87 10.47
CA HIS A 276 -16.38 -19.78 11.23
C HIS A 276 -16.52 -19.53 12.75
N PRO A 277 -16.66 -20.56 13.60
CA PRO A 277 -16.94 -20.42 15.04
C PRO A 277 -16.00 -19.46 15.78
N VAL A 278 -14.71 -19.48 15.45
CA VAL A 278 -13.69 -18.58 16.06
C VAL A 278 -13.97 -17.11 15.73
N ILE A 279 -14.49 -16.80 14.56
CA ILE A 279 -14.76 -15.43 14.10
C ILE A 279 -16.19 -14.99 14.43
N LYS A 280 -17.16 -15.86 14.15
CA LYS A 280 -18.60 -15.58 14.32
C LYS A 280 -18.93 -15.05 15.73
N LYS A 281 -18.31 -15.60 16.77
CA LYS A 281 -18.54 -15.17 18.16
C LYS A 281 -18.30 -13.68 18.38
N TYR A 282 -17.32 -13.09 17.68
CA TYR A 282 -17.01 -11.66 17.78
C TYR A 282 -18.00 -10.78 17.02
N LEU A 283 -18.54 -11.30 15.90
CA LEU A 283 -19.46 -10.57 15.02
C LEU A 283 -20.93 -10.71 15.41
N THR A 284 -21.26 -11.68 16.27
CA THR A 284 -22.64 -11.86 16.77
C THR A 284 -23.05 -10.61 17.56
N ASN A 285 -24.20 -10.02 17.18
CA ASN A 285 -24.73 -8.75 17.71
C ASN A 285 -23.84 -7.52 17.39
N GLY A 286 -22.85 -7.66 16.53
CA GLY A 286 -22.07 -6.53 16.04
C GLY A 286 -22.78 -5.81 14.89
N GLU A 287 -22.37 -4.57 14.64
CA GLU A 287 -22.81 -3.72 13.55
C GLU A 287 -21.70 -3.49 12.54
N ARG A 288 -21.96 -3.70 11.24
CA ARG A 288 -21.01 -3.38 10.18
C ARG A 288 -21.08 -1.89 9.85
N LEU A 289 -20.03 -1.15 10.17
CA LEU A 289 -19.94 0.30 9.95
C LEU A 289 -19.57 0.66 8.50
N SER A 290 -18.63 -0.09 7.92
CA SER A 290 -18.18 0.17 6.54
C SER A 290 -17.63 -1.09 5.90
N TYR A 291 -17.52 -1.07 4.57
CA TYR A 291 -16.98 -2.17 3.77
C TYR A 291 -16.33 -1.66 2.48
N GLY A 292 -15.49 -2.49 1.89
CA GLY A 292 -14.91 -2.23 0.58
C GLY A 292 -14.01 -3.36 0.12
N ALA A 293 -13.57 -3.24 -1.12
CA ALA A 293 -12.61 -4.17 -1.71
C ALA A 293 -11.52 -3.40 -2.45
N ARG A 294 -10.30 -3.94 -2.43
CA ARG A 294 -9.17 -3.34 -3.14
C ARG A 294 -8.25 -4.40 -3.70
N ALA A 295 -7.79 -4.15 -4.92
CA ALA A 295 -6.72 -4.95 -5.49
C ALA A 295 -5.40 -4.71 -4.74
N LEU A 296 -4.60 -5.75 -4.64
CA LEU A 296 -3.28 -5.77 -4.03
C LEU A 296 -2.27 -6.27 -5.05
N ILE A 297 -1.07 -5.72 -4.98
CA ILE A 297 0.08 -6.21 -5.73
C ILE A 297 0.93 -7.10 -4.82
N LYS A 298 1.37 -8.26 -5.29
CA LYS A 298 2.08 -9.23 -4.46
C LYS A 298 3.23 -9.96 -5.16
N GLY A 299 3.67 -9.47 -6.33
CA GLY A 299 4.74 -10.09 -7.12
C GLY A 299 6.13 -10.04 -6.45
N GLY A 300 6.35 -9.11 -5.55
CA GLY A 300 7.61 -8.99 -4.83
C GLY A 300 8.77 -8.53 -5.67
N LEU A 301 10.01 -8.87 -5.24
CA LEU A 301 11.24 -8.36 -5.86
C LEU A 301 11.39 -8.74 -7.34
N GLN A 302 11.00 -9.97 -7.69
CA GLN A 302 11.15 -10.48 -9.05
C GLN A 302 10.30 -9.74 -10.09
N SER A 303 9.19 -9.16 -9.63
CA SER A 303 8.24 -8.42 -10.46
C SER A 303 8.36 -6.90 -10.32
N LEU A 304 9.37 -6.42 -9.57
CA LEU A 304 9.57 -4.98 -9.37
C LEU A 304 10.10 -4.36 -10.68
N PRO A 305 9.36 -3.43 -11.32
CA PRO A 305 9.82 -2.76 -12.54
C PRO A 305 10.98 -1.82 -12.23
N LYS A 306 11.65 -1.31 -13.26
CA LYS A 306 12.47 -0.11 -13.11
C LYS A 306 11.57 1.02 -12.59
N MET A 307 12.02 1.73 -11.55
CA MET A 307 11.20 2.70 -10.86
C MET A 307 11.43 4.13 -11.33
N ASP A 308 12.44 4.36 -12.15
CA ASP A 308 12.63 5.63 -12.85
C ASP A 308 12.34 5.51 -14.35
N PHE A 309 11.81 6.58 -14.92
CA PHE A 309 11.54 6.74 -16.34
C PHE A 309 11.82 8.19 -16.79
N PRO A 310 11.95 8.48 -18.08
CA PRO A 310 12.20 9.82 -18.55
C PRO A 310 11.14 10.83 -18.06
N GLY A 311 11.54 11.70 -17.13
CA GLY A 311 10.68 12.73 -16.53
C GLY A 311 9.90 12.32 -15.30
N GLY A 312 10.10 11.13 -14.74
CA GLY A 312 9.36 10.74 -13.55
C GLY A 312 9.81 9.48 -12.82
N LEU A 313 9.06 9.15 -11.76
CA LEU A 313 9.32 8.02 -10.86
C LEU A 313 8.03 7.24 -10.58
N LEU A 314 8.16 5.92 -10.39
CA LEU A 314 7.13 5.02 -9.83
C LEU A 314 7.41 4.79 -8.35
N ILE A 315 6.38 4.89 -7.48
CA ILE A 315 6.54 4.69 -6.04
C ILE A 315 5.45 3.80 -5.43
N GLY A 316 5.73 3.24 -4.27
CA GLY A 316 4.75 2.47 -3.50
C GLY A 316 4.19 1.26 -4.24
N CYS A 317 2.88 1.02 -4.06
CA CYS A 317 2.20 -0.09 -4.74
C CYS A 317 2.08 0.10 -6.26
N ASN A 318 2.33 1.28 -6.81
CA ASN A 318 2.40 1.47 -8.26
C ASN A 318 3.62 0.76 -8.85
N ALA A 319 4.74 0.73 -8.13
CA ALA A 319 5.92 -0.07 -8.44
C ALA A 319 5.83 -1.51 -7.91
N GLY A 320 5.12 -1.77 -6.81
CA GLY A 320 4.98 -3.10 -6.24
C GLY A 320 5.82 -3.36 -4.99
N THR A 321 6.01 -2.37 -4.13
CA THR A 321 6.86 -2.46 -2.94
C THR A 321 6.26 -3.25 -1.76
N LEU A 322 5.10 -3.89 -1.91
CA LEU A 322 4.45 -4.66 -0.85
C LEU A 322 5.26 -5.90 -0.46
N VAL A 323 5.49 -6.11 0.83
CA VAL A 323 6.18 -7.30 1.39
C VAL A 323 5.15 -8.37 1.72
N PHE A 324 4.97 -9.32 0.83
CA PHE A 324 3.90 -10.31 0.92
C PHE A 324 4.04 -11.22 2.16
N SER A 325 5.24 -11.62 2.53
CA SER A 325 5.48 -12.46 3.72
C SER A 325 5.06 -11.82 5.05
N LYS A 326 5.04 -10.50 5.11
CA LYS A 326 4.59 -9.71 6.26
C LYS A 326 3.12 -9.30 6.17
N ILE A 327 2.49 -9.45 4.99
CA ILE A 327 1.16 -8.88 4.67
C ILE A 327 1.13 -7.36 4.91
N LYS A 328 2.25 -6.69 4.65
CA LYS A 328 2.44 -5.26 4.91
C LYS A 328 3.03 -4.55 3.69
N GLY A 329 2.52 -3.38 3.38
CA GLY A 329 2.98 -2.57 2.27
C GLY A 329 2.97 -1.07 2.56
N SER A 330 2.32 -0.63 3.64
CA SER A 330 2.21 0.81 3.93
C SER A 330 3.55 1.43 4.33
N HIS A 331 4.36 0.72 5.13
CA HIS A 331 5.70 1.17 5.53
C HIS A 331 6.66 1.25 4.35
N THR A 332 6.67 0.24 3.47
CA THR A 332 7.52 0.25 2.27
C THR A 332 7.04 1.27 1.24
N ALA A 333 5.73 1.49 1.14
CA ALA A 333 5.18 2.57 0.31
C ALA A 333 5.62 3.94 0.81
N MET A 334 5.54 4.21 2.12
CA MET A 334 6.03 5.46 2.72
C MET A 334 7.53 5.63 2.50
N LYS A 335 8.33 4.60 2.76
CA LYS A 335 9.79 4.69 2.56
C LYS A 335 10.17 4.92 1.11
N SER A 336 9.50 4.27 0.15
CA SER A 336 9.73 4.54 -1.27
C SER A 336 9.40 5.98 -1.63
N GLY A 337 8.36 6.55 -1.03
CA GLY A 337 8.00 7.96 -1.20
C GLY A 337 9.02 8.91 -0.57
N GLU A 338 9.47 8.63 0.64
CA GLU A 338 10.52 9.41 1.29
C GLU A 338 11.80 9.45 0.44
N LEU A 339 12.24 8.28 -0.04
CA LEU A 339 13.41 8.18 -0.92
C LEU A 339 13.20 8.92 -2.25
N ALA A 340 11.99 8.86 -2.82
CA ALA A 340 11.65 9.58 -4.04
C ALA A 340 11.63 11.10 -3.81
N GLY A 341 11.13 11.57 -2.67
CA GLY A 341 11.17 12.99 -2.32
C GLY A 341 12.59 13.52 -2.21
N LYS A 342 13.47 12.77 -1.55
CA LYS A 342 14.90 13.09 -1.47
C LYS A 342 15.55 13.07 -2.86
N HIS A 343 15.35 12.00 -3.62
CA HIS A 343 15.92 11.85 -4.96
C HIS A 343 15.46 12.95 -5.92
N ALA A 344 14.16 13.31 -5.88
CA ALA A 344 13.61 14.39 -6.68
C ALA A 344 14.25 15.75 -6.33
N PHE A 345 14.44 16.03 -5.03
CA PHE A 345 15.11 17.21 -4.57
C PHE A 345 16.57 17.26 -5.05
N ASP A 346 17.31 16.18 -4.86
CA ASP A 346 18.72 16.09 -5.28
C ASP A 346 18.86 16.25 -6.82
N LYS A 347 17.92 15.71 -7.58
CA LYS A 347 17.89 15.85 -9.04
C LYS A 347 17.63 17.29 -9.49
N ILE A 348 16.70 17.99 -8.83
CA ILE A 348 16.32 19.36 -9.20
C ILE A 348 17.30 20.40 -8.68
N HIS A 349 17.77 20.25 -7.43
CA HIS A 349 18.60 21.22 -6.75
C HIS A 349 20.09 20.98 -7.01
N ASN A 350 20.54 19.74 -6.92
CA ASN A 350 21.95 19.34 -7.00
C ASN A 350 22.37 18.80 -8.37
N ASN A 351 21.44 18.69 -9.33
CA ASN A 351 21.66 18.08 -10.65
C ASN A 351 22.26 16.65 -10.58
N ILE A 352 21.87 15.88 -9.57
CA ILE A 352 22.33 14.50 -9.41
C ILE A 352 21.57 13.58 -10.37
N GLU A 353 22.29 12.78 -11.17
CA GLU A 353 21.74 11.87 -12.18
C GLU A 353 21.81 10.39 -11.77
N THR A 354 21.87 10.09 -10.48
CA THR A 354 21.82 8.69 -10.03
C THR A 354 20.45 8.06 -10.36
N SER A 355 20.44 6.77 -10.68
CA SER A 355 19.18 6.04 -10.88
C SER A 355 18.44 5.88 -9.56
N PHE A 356 17.12 6.05 -9.57
CA PHE A 356 16.28 5.79 -8.41
C PHE A 356 16.28 4.31 -8.02
N ASP A 357 16.41 3.40 -8.99
CA ASP A 357 16.59 1.97 -8.72
C ASP A 357 17.79 1.67 -7.84
N SER A 358 18.90 2.40 -8.01
CA SER A 358 20.09 2.28 -7.15
C SER A 358 19.77 2.73 -5.72
N VAL A 359 19.06 3.84 -5.55
CA VAL A 359 18.62 4.33 -4.23
C VAL A 359 17.74 3.31 -3.51
N ILE A 360 16.80 2.70 -4.23
CA ILE A 360 15.94 1.64 -3.67
C ILE A 360 16.76 0.40 -3.31
N LYS A 361 17.72 -0.01 -4.14
CA LYS A 361 18.58 -1.17 -3.91
C LYS A 361 19.45 -1.03 -2.67
N GLU A 362 19.88 0.15 -2.33
CA GLU A 362 20.65 0.45 -1.13
C GLU A 362 19.78 0.58 0.13
N SER A 363 18.46 0.67 -0.02
CA SER A 363 17.53 0.86 1.08
C SER A 363 17.12 -0.45 1.77
N TRP A 364 16.56 -0.35 2.98
CA TRP A 364 16.01 -1.50 3.67
C TRP A 364 14.76 -2.11 2.98
N ILE A 365 14.08 -1.36 2.06
CA ILE A 365 13.00 -1.91 1.24
C ILE A 365 13.50 -3.10 0.43
N TYR A 366 14.63 -2.92 -0.26
CA TYR A 366 15.21 -3.99 -1.06
C TYR A 366 15.55 -5.21 -0.21
N ASN A 367 16.14 -5.01 0.96
CA ASN A 367 16.46 -6.09 1.88
C ASN A 367 15.21 -6.86 2.35
N GLU A 368 14.11 -6.17 2.64
CA GLU A 368 12.85 -6.81 3.01
C GLU A 368 12.24 -7.60 1.84
N LEU A 369 12.21 -7.03 0.65
CA LEU A 369 11.74 -7.71 -0.55
C LEU A 369 12.64 -8.91 -0.90
N TYR A 370 13.95 -8.76 -0.77
CA TYR A 370 14.91 -9.85 -1.01
C TYR A 370 14.71 -11.02 -0.05
N LYS A 371 14.57 -10.77 1.24
CA LYS A 371 14.25 -11.81 2.24
C LYS A 371 12.92 -12.51 1.96
N SER A 372 11.97 -11.82 1.36
CA SER A 372 10.63 -12.34 1.04
C SER A 372 10.52 -12.97 -0.35
N ARG A 373 11.55 -12.91 -1.19
CA ARG A 373 11.50 -13.25 -2.64
C ARG A 373 10.98 -14.64 -2.96
N ASN A 374 11.24 -15.61 -2.10
CA ASN A 374 10.84 -17.01 -2.30
C ASN A 374 9.48 -17.33 -1.67
N PHE A 375 8.91 -16.44 -0.86
CA PHE A 375 7.68 -16.70 -0.12
C PHE A 375 6.50 -16.93 -1.07
N GLY A 376 6.26 -16.03 -2.01
CA GLY A 376 5.18 -16.15 -3.00
C GLY A 376 5.29 -17.43 -3.85
N PRO A 377 6.41 -17.67 -4.54
CA PRO A 377 6.63 -18.88 -5.35
C PRO A 377 6.45 -20.18 -4.58
N ILE A 378 6.95 -20.27 -3.35
CA ILE A 378 6.83 -21.49 -2.53
C ILE A 378 5.36 -21.74 -2.16
N PHE A 379 4.65 -20.71 -1.68
CA PHE A 379 3.22 -20.86 -1.34
C PHE A 379 2.35 -21.17 -2.55
N HIS A 380 2.65 -20.59 -3.70
CA HIS A 380 1.93 -20.89 -4.94
C HIS A 380 2.13 -22.35 -5.39
N LYS A 381 3.37 -22.87 -5.29
CA LYS A 381 3.70 -24.21 -5.77
C LYS A 381 3.28 -25.33 -4.79
N PHE A 382 3.38 -25.12 -3.50
CA PHE A 382 3.23 -26.16 -2.48
C PHE A 382 2.03 -25.95 -1.53
N GLY A 383 1.25 -24.87 -1.72
CA GLY A 383 0.16 -24.49 -0.82
C GLY A 383 0.64 -23.98 0.54
N ALA A 384 -0.30 -23.60 1.40
CA ALA A 384 0.01 -22.94 2.66
C ALA A 384 0.75 -23.84 3.67
N LEU A 385 0.33 -25.10 3.81
CA LEU A 385 0.86 -26.00 4.84
C LEU A 385 2.29 -26.46 4.50
N LEU A 386 2.49 -27.02 3.30
CA LEU A 386 3.81 -27.48 2.86
C LEU A 386 4.75 -26.29 2.58
N GLY A 387 4.22 -25.18 2.07
CA GLY A 387 4.98 -23.96 1.84
C GLY A 387 5.57 -23.40 3.13
N ALA A 388 4.80 -23.38 4.24
CA ALA A 388 5.31 -22.95 5.54
C ALA A 388 6.43 -23.88 6.04
N CYS A 389 6.27 -25.20 5.91
CA CYS A 389 7.30 -26.16 6.27
C CYS A 389 8.59 -25.96 5.47
N LEU A 390 8.47 -25.77 4.15
CA LEU A 390 9.62 -25.57 3.27
C LEU A 390 10.36 -24.24 3.53
N LEU A 391 9.64 -23.18 3.84
CA LEU A 391 10.26 -21.90 4.23
C LEU A 391 11.06 -22.02 5.53
N TYR A 392 10.60 -22.87 6.47
CA TYR A 392 11.30 -23.10 7.72
C TYR A 392 12.52 -24.02 7.56
N THR A 393 12.41 -25.05 6.71
CA THR A 393 13.43 -26.09 6.54
C THR A 393 14.44 -25.81 5.43
N SER A 394 14.09 -24.99 4.45
CA SER A 394 15.04 -24.52 3.45
C SER A 394 15.94 -23.46 4.06
N PRO A 395 17.25 -23.72 4.24
CA PRO A 395 18.16 -22.63 4.51
C PRO A 395 17.96 -21.60 3.38
N SER A 396 17.77 -20.35 3.75
CA SER A 396 17.92 -19.23 2.79
C SER A 396 19.17 -19.58 1.95
N PRO A 397 19.11 -19.54 0.60
CA PRO A 397 20.33 -19.72 -0.17
C PRO A 397 21.36 -18.80 0.46
N ARG A 398 22.42 -19.36 0.98
CA ARG A 398 23.45 -18.64 1.71
C ARG A 398 23.76 -17.40 0.91
N ASP A 399 23.86 -16.27 1.58
CA ASP A 399 24.52 -15.08 1.10
C ASP A 399 25.95 -15.47 0.71
N THR A 400 26.11 -16.01 -0.48
CA THR A 400 27.36 -15.95 -1.18
C THR A 400 27.35 -14.57 -1.80
N ASN A 401 27.75 -13.57 -0.98
CA ASN A 401 28.20 -12.32 -1.54
C ASN A 401 29.27 -12.63 -2.58
N PRO A 402 29.16 -12.17 -3.82
CA PRO A 402 30.32 -11.89 -4.62
C PRO A 402 30.99 -10.60 -4.11
#